data_79cd0b6e84c0ec7113621c7ff16450e8
#
_entry.id   79cd0b6e84c0ec7113621c7ff16450e8
#
_cell.length_a   1.000
_cell.length_b   1.000
_cell.length_c   1.000
_cell.angle_alpha   90.00
_cell.angle_beta   90.00
_cell.angle_gamma   90.00
#
_symmetry.space_group_name_H-M   'P 1'
#
loop_
_entity.id
_entity.type
_entity.pdbx_description
1 polymer ?
#
loop_
_entity_poly.entity_id
_entity_poly.type
_entity_poly.pdbx_seq_one_letter_code
_entity_poly.pdbx_strand_id
1 'polypeptide(L)'
;MTEYEFSAELVFWGDALDSKRLADDLHLTVTQSRVKGEPLRRPDGTDSGSVAKTGMLSCECSSQDASLRRDPEGQLRVALGALKRLAGPLRKTYGVADAELQINVYYRDKTGGDPDFMFPSELLDLLVQHRIELRITVLP
;
A
#
# COMPACT_ATOMS: atom_id res chain seq x y z
N MET A 1 25.60 8.68 -8.79
CA MET A 1 24.31 8.83 -8.06
C MET A 1 23.29 7.87 -8.64
N THR A 2 22.75 7.00 -7.82
CA THR A 2 21.75 6.02 -8.29
C THR A 2 20.43 6.72 -8.54
N GLU A 3 19.92 6.63 -9.76
CA GLU A 3 18.57 7.07 -10.05
C GLU A 3 17.61 5.91 -9.96
N TYR A 4 16.74 5.97 -8.97
CA TYR A 4 15.64 5.02 -8.85
C TYR A 4 14.39 5.75 -8.32
N GLU A 5 13.26 5.19 -8.65
CA GLU A 5 12.00 5.60 -8.04
C GLU A 5 11.54 4.53 -7.08
N PHE A 6 10.92 4.97 -6.01
CA PHE A 6 10.43 4.11 -4.94
C PHE A 6 8.94 4.37 -4.75
N SER A 7 8.16 3.31 -4.63
CA SER A 7 6.78 3.47 -4.22
C SER A 7 6.43 2.49 -3.11
N ALA A 8 5.73 2.97 -2.11
CA ALA A 8 5.20 2.16 -1.03
C ALA A 8 3.67 2.26 -1.02
N GLU A 9 3.00 1.13 -1.00
CA GLU A 9 1.54 1.04 -0.93
C GLU A 9 1.12 0.09 0.17
N LEU A 10 0.08 0.47 0.92
CA LEU A 10 -0.60 -0.44 1.83
C LEU A 10 -1.80 -1.01 1.12
N VAL A 11 -1.89 -2.33 1.04
CA VAL A 11 -2.96 -3.04 0.35
C VAL A 11 -3.66 -3.98 1.31
N PHE A 12 -4.98 -3.93 1.33
CA PHE A 12 -5.82 -4.70 2.23
C PHE A 12 -6.89 -5.46 1.46
N TRP A 13 -7.16 -6.70 1.86
CA TRP A 13 -8.19 -7.56 1.27
C TRP A 13 -9.09 -8.12 2.36
N GLY A 14 -10.34 -8.34 2.02
CA GLY A 14 -11.27 -9.02 2.89
C GLY A 14 -12.70 -9.00 2.33
N ASP A 15 -13.44 -10.09 2.52
CA ASP A 15 -14.83 -10.17 2.09
C ASP A 15 -15.74 -9.20 2.86
N ALA A 16 -15.39 -8.93 4.12
CA ALA A 16 -16.11 -8.02 5.00
C ALA A 16 -15.38 -6.68 5.18
N LEU A 17 -14.48 -6.33 4.26
CA LEU A 17 -13.65 -5.13 4.37
C LEU A 17 -14.51 -3.86 4.37
N ASP A 18 -14.36 -3.06 5.43
CA ASP A 18 -14.90 -1.71 5.52
C ASP A 18 -13.86 -0.73 4.98
N SER A 19 -13.82 -0.62 3.66
CA SER A 19 -12.79 0.17 2.96
C SER A 19 -12.88 1.66 3.27
N LYS A 20 -14.09 2.19 3.42
CA LYS A 20 -14.29 3.61 3.73
C LYS A 20 -13.72 3.98 5.09
N ARG A 21 -14.08 3.20 6.12
CA ARG A 21 -13.59 3.43 7.47
C ARG A 21 -12.07 3.31 7.55
N LEU A 22 -11.53 2.27 6.91
CA LEU A 22 -10.08 2.04 6.89
C LEU A 22 -9.37 3.19 6.18
N ALA A 23 -9.84 3.61 5.01
CA ALA A 23 -9.25 4.72 4.27
C ALA A 23 -9.31 6.02 5.09
N ASP A 24 -10.43 6.30 5.73
CA ASP A 24 -10.59 7.50 6.56
C ASP A 24 -9.59 7.51 7.73
N ASP A 25 -9.41 6.36 8.38
CA ASP A 25 -8.51 6.26 9.53
C ASP A 25 -7.03 6.31 9.12
N LEU A 26 -6.69 5.77 7.97
CA LEU A 26 -5.30 5.81 7.47
C LEU A 26 -4.85 7.20 7.02
N HIS A 27 -5.75 8.04 6.58
CA HIS A 27 -5.46 9.37 6.02
C HIS A 27 -4.47 9.32 4.83
N LEU A 28 -4.59 8.29 4.01
CA LEU A 28 -3.77 8.12 2.81
C LEU A 28 -4.63 8.31 1.56
N THR A 29 -3.98 8.57 0.43
CA THR A 29 -4.68 8.62 -0.86
C THR A 29 -4.99 7.21 -1.34
N VAL A 30 -6.28 6.97 -1.61
CA VAL A 30 -6.74 5.70 -2.17
C VAL A 30 -6.41 5.65 -3.65
N THR A 31 -5.67 4.61 -4.07
CA THR A 31 -5.37 4.36 -5.48
C THR A 31 -6.34 3.38 -6.10
N GLN A 32 -6.86 2.46 -5.31
CA GLN A 32 -7.81 1.46 -5.77
C GLN A 32 -8.69 0.99 -4.62
N SER A 33 -9.98 0.80 -4.91
CA SER A 33 -10.93 0.25 -3.94
C SER A 33 -11.95 -0.59 -4.68
N ARG A 34 -12.27 -1.76 -4.12
CA ARG A 34 -13.28 -2.68 -4.67
C ARG A 34 -14.10 -3.28 -3.56
N VAL A 35 -15.39 -3.47 -3.83
CA VAL A 35 -16.32 -4.18 -2.95
C VAL A 35 -16.54 -5.57 -3.53
N LYS A 36 -16.61 -6.60 -2.69
CA LYS A 36 -16.91 -7.97 -3.12
C LYS A 36 -18.21 -7.98 -3.94
N GLY A 37 -18.15 -8.61 -5.12
CA GLY A 37 -19.30 -8.76 -6.02
C GLY A 37 -19.52 -7.59 -6.97
N GLU A 38 -18.77 -6.48 -6.84
CA GLU A 38 -18.93 -5.40 -7.81
C GLU A 38 -18.36 -5.76 -9.17
N PRO A 39 -18.97 -5.28 -10.28
CA PRO A 39 -18.45 -5.55 -11.61
C PRO A 39 -17.05 -4.95 -11.78
N LEU A 40 -16.12 -5.75 -12.32
CA LEU A 40 -14.80 -5.29 -12.69
C LEU A 40 -14.86 -4.66 -14.08
N ARG A 41 -14.28 -3.48 -14.24
CA ARG A 41 -14.27 -2.74 -15.50
C ARG A 41 -12.89 -2.80 -16.16
N ARG A 42 -12.91 -2.82 -17.50
CA ARG A 42 -11.67 -2.69 -18.27
C ARG A 42 -11.16 -1.25 -18.20
N PRO A 43 -9.88 -1.01 -18.56
CA PRO A 43 -9.33 0.37 -18.58
C PRO A 43 -10.14 1.37 -19.40
N ASP A 44 -10.87 0.91 -20.43
CA ASP A 44 -11.73 1.76 -21.27
C ASP A 44 -13.11 2.04 -20.63
N GLY A 45 -13.38 1.53 -19.42
CA GLY A 45 -14.61 1.74 -18.71
C GLY A 45 -15.71 0.71 -19.00
N THR A 46 -15.50 -0.24 -19.93
CA THR A 46 -16.48 -1.27 -20.25
C THR A 46 -16.43 -2.40 -19.22
N ASP A 47 -17.56 -3.13 -19.08
CA ASP A 47 -17.65 -4.27 -18.19
C ASP A 47 -16.76 -5.41 -18.71
N SER A 48 -15.91 -5.96 -17.83
CA SER A 48 -15.02 -7.07 -18.17
C SER A 48 -15.72 -8.42 -18.21
N GLY A 49 -16.97 -8.50 -17.75
CA GLY A 49 -17.70 -9.76 -17.58
C GLY A 49 -17.33 -10.51 -16.29
N SER A 50 -16.49 -9.95 -15.45
CA SER A 50 -16.06 -10.52 -14.17
C SER A 50 -16.49 -9.64 -13.01
N VAL A 51 -16.54 -10.22 -11.81
CA VAL A 51 -16.84 -9.51 -10.57
C VAL A 51 -15.68 -9.65 -9.59
N ALA A 52 -15.55 -8.70 -8.67
CA ALA A 52 -14.56 -8.76 -7.60
C ALA A 52 -14.87 -9.94 -6.67
N LYS A 53 -13.89 -10.83 -6.47
CA LYS A 53 -14.04 -12.01 -5.61
C LYS A 53 -13.96 -11.66 -4.14
N THR A 54 -13.29 -10.55 -3.80
CA THR A 54 -13.14 -10.06 -2.44
C THR A 54 -13.04 -8.54 -2.45
N GLY A 55 -13.27 -7.90 -1.32
CA GLY A 55 -13.01 -6.47 -1.15
C GLY A 55 -11.52 -6.17 -1.15
N MET A 56 -11.14 -4.99 -1.63
CA MET A 56 -9.75 -4.55 -1.68
C MET A 56 -9.66 -3.04 -1.51
N LEU A 57 -8.64 -2.61 -0.79
CA LEU A 57 -8.27 -1.20 -0.66
C LEU A 57 -6.77 -1.07 -0.83
N SER A 58 -6.33 -0.20 -1.73
CA SER A 58 -4.94 0.13 -1.92
C SER A 58 -4.72 1.63 -1.69
N CYS A 59 -3.72 1.97 -0.89
CA CYS A 59 -3.39 3.36 -0.53
C CYS A 59 -1.92 3.64 -0.77
N GLU A 60 -1.62 4.78 -1.39
CA GLU A 60 -0.26 5.24 -1.62
C GLU A 60 0.32 5.97 -0.40
N CYS A 61 1.61 5.77 -0.16
CA CYS A 61 2.35 6.49 0.87
C CYS A 61 3.10 7.72 0.33
N SER A 62 2.96 8.05 -0.95
CA SER A 62 3.75 9.10 -1.61
C SER A 62 2.96 10.19 -2.31
N SER A 63 1.64 10.05 -2.46
CA SER A 63 0.84 10.85 -3.40
C SER A 63 0.67 12.32 -3.03
N GLN A 64 0.86 12.69 -1.76
CA GLN A 64 0.64 14.07 -1.30
C GLN A 64 1.86 14.97 -1.48
N ASP A 65 3.01 14.40 -1.79
CA ASP A 65 4.26 15.13 -1.94
C ASP A 65 5.14 14.48 -3.01
N ALA A 66 5.35 15.18 -4.12
CA ALA A 66 6.16 14.67 -5.22
C ALA A 66 7.62 14.38 -4.82
N SER A 67 8.14 15.06 -3.78
CA SER A 67 9.50 14.81 -3.28
C SER A 67 9.65 13.41 -2.67
N LEU A 68 8.54 12.81 -2.19
CA LEU A 68 8.57 11.48 -1.59
C LEU A 68 8.88 10.37 -2.60
N ARG A 69 8.71 10.59 -3.90
CA ARG A 69 9.01 9.59 -4.93
C ARG A 69 10.45 9.11 -4.91
N ARG A 70 11.37 9.94 -4.41
CA ARG A 70 12.80 9.65 -4.30
C ARG A 70 13.27 9.54 -2.86
N ASP A 71 12.33 9.49 -1.93
CA ASP A 71 12.59 9.40 -0.50
C ASP A 71 11.95 8.13 0.08
N PRO A 72 12.65 6.99 0.00
CA PRO A 72 12.14 5.74 0.54
C PRO A 72 11.78 5.82 2.02
N GLU A 73 12.69 6.41 2.83
CA GLU A 73 12.47 6.51 4.27
C GLU A 73 11.27 7.40 4.60
N GLY A 74 11.08 8.49 3.83
CA GLY A 74 9.92 9.36 3.98
C GLY A 74 8.61 8.63 3.73
N GLN A 75 8.55 7.82 2.68
CA GLN A 75 7.37 7.00 2.37
C GLN A 75 7.10 5.96 3.46
N LEU A 76 8.15 5.31 3.97
CA LEU A 76 8.01 4.35 5.06
C LEU A 76 7.52 5.02 6.35
N ARG A 77 7.92 6.25 6.62
CA ARG A 77 7.41 7.03 7.76
C ARG A 77 5.94 7.40 7.58
N VAL A 78 5.51 7.68 6.34
CA VAL A 78 4.09 7.90 6.04
C VAL A 78 3.29 6.64 6.35
N ALA A 79 3.77 5.47 5.95
CA ALA A 79 3.15 4.19 6.28
C ALA A 79 3.06 3.97 7.79
N LEU A 80 4.15 4.25 8.51
CA LEU A 80 4.21 4.17 9.97
C LEU A 80 3.15 5.05 10.62
N GLY A 81 3.07 6.31 10.21
CA GLY A 81 2.08 7.25 10.74
C GLY A 81 0.64 6.80 10.46
N ALA A 82 0.39 6.26 9.26
CA ALA A 82 -0.92 5.75 8.89
C ALA A 82 -1.33 4.57 9.79
N LEU A 83 -0.44 3.62 10.00
CA LEU A 83 -0.72 2.45 10.85
C LEU A 83 -0.94 2.83 12.31
N LYS A 84 -0.26 3.86 12.80
CA LYS A 84 -0.48 4.39 14.15
C LYS A 84 -1.86 5.01 14.34
N ARG A 85 -2.50 5.45 13.26
CA ARG A 85 -3.84 6.05 13.32
C ARG A 85 -4.97 5.02 13.37
N LEU A 86 -4.66 3.73 13.21
CA LEU A 86 -5.69 2.69 13.24
C LEU A 86 -6.37 2.62 14.61
N ALA A 87 -7.69 2.48 14.59
CA ALA A 87 -8.50 2.46 15.81
C ALA A 87 -8.45 1.12 16.56
N GLY A 88 -7.99 0.06 15.88
CA GLY A 88 -7.92 -1.28 16.45
C GLY A 88 -7.36 -2.31 15.49
N PRO A 89 -7.44 -3.60 15.83
CA PRO A 89 -6.93 -4.67 14.99
C PRO A 89 -7.59 -4.66 13.62
N LEU A 90 -6.79 -4.87 12.57
CA LEU A 90 -7.28 -4.83 11.18
C LEU A 90 -8.45 -5.79 10.94
N ARG A 91 -8.34 -7.02 11.45
CA ARG A 91 -9.38 -8.04 11.23
C ARG A 91 -10.70 -7.68 11.90
N LYS A 92 -10.68 -7.34 13.19
CA LYS A 92 -11.91 -7.06 13.96
C LYS A 92 -12.52 -5.71 13.62
N THR A 93 -11.69 -4.69 13.49
CA THR A 93 -12.15 -3.31 13.35
C THR A 93 -12.56 -2.98 11.92
N TYR A 94 -11.86 -3.54 10.92
CA TYR A 94 -12.02 -3.16 9.51
C TYR A 94 -12.39 -4.32 8.59
N GLY A 95 -12.48 -5.55 9.10
CA GLY A 95 -12.81 -6.70 8.28
C GLY A 95 -11.70 -7.15 7.33
N VAL A 96 -10.46 -6.79 7.64
CA VAL A 96 -9.30 -7.17 6.82
C VAL A 96 -8.94 -8.63 7.06
N ALA A 97 -8.88 -9.43 5.99
CA ALA A 97 -8.39 -10.81 6.05
C ALA A 97 -6.90 -10.90 5.78
N ASP A 98 -6.41 -10.15 4.78
CA ASP A 98 -5.00 -10.12 4.38
C ASP A 98 -4.56 -8.69 4.15
N ALA A 99 -3.29 -8.40 4.43
CA ALA A 99 -2.70 -7.08 4.20
C ALA A 99 -1.24 -7.21 3.80
N GLU A 100 -0.81 -6.31 2.92
CA GLU A 100 0.59 -6.21 2.48
C GLU A 100 1.06 -4.76 2.49
N LEU A 101 2.31 -4.56 2.86
CA LEU A 101 3.07 -3.37 2.48
C LEU A 101 3.85 -3.73 1.22
N GLN A 102 3.46 -3.17 0.09
CA GLN A 102 4.10 -3.42 -1.21
C GLN A 102 5.07 -2.29 -1.52
N ILE A 103 6.32 -2.66 -1.73
CA ILE A 103 7.39 -1.73 -2.06
C ILE A 103 7.88 -2.08 -3.46
N ASN A 104 7.85 -1.10 -4.35
CA ASN A 104 8.38 -1.23 -5.70
C ASN A 104 9.55 -0.30 -5.88
N VAL A 105 10.67 -0.83 -6.35
CA VAL A 105 11.88 -0.08 -6.66
C VAL A 105 12.09 -0.11 -8.16
N TYR A 106 12.05 1.05 -8.81
CA TYR A 106 12.23 1.17 -10.25
C TYR A 106 13.59 1.79 -10.55
N TYR A 107 14.45 1.05 -11.21
CA TYR A 107 15.73 1.57 -11.65
C TYR A 107 15.59 2.32 -12.97
N ARG A 108 16.01 3.58 -12.98
CA ARG A 108 16.12 4.36 -14.22
C ARG A 108 17.49 4.26 -14.84
N ASP A 109 18.52 4.15 -14.01
CA ASP A 109 19.91 4.06 -14.45
C ASP A 109 20.62 2.97 -13.65
N LYS A 110 21.11 1.95 -14.37
CA LYS A 110 21.80 0.80 -13.77
C LYS A 110 23.24 1.08 -13.38
N THR A 111 23.78 2.25 -13.67
CA THR A 111 25.21 2.57 -13.44
C THR A 111 25.49 3.12 -12.03
N GLY A 112 24.46 3.42 -11.28
CA GLY A 112 24.58 4.12 -10.00
C GLY A 112 24.64 3.28 -8.73
N GLY A 113 24.75 1.95 -8.80
CA GLY A 113 24.77 1.07 -7.64
C GLY A 113 23.37 0.73 -7.12
N ASP A 114 23.31 -0.03 -6.04
CA ASP A 114 22.06 -0.54 -5.48
C ASP A 114 21.35 0.49 -4.61
N PRO A 115 20.00 0.50 -4.60
CA PRO A 115 19.27 1.35 -3.67
C PRO A 115 19.53 0.90 -2.24
N ASP A 116 19.75 1.88 -1.36
CA ASP A 116 20.00 1.66 0.04
C ASP A 116 18.98 2.46 0.85
N PHE A 117 18.20 1.78 1.65
CA PHE A 117 17.23 2.42 2.54
C PHE A 117 16.98 1.53 3.75
N MET A 118 16.63 2.17 4.86
CA MET A 118 16.39 1.50 6.13
C MET A 118 14.91 1.55 6.51
N PHE A 119 14.41 0.43 7.01
CA PHE A 119 13.09 0.38 7.61
C PHE A 119 13.15 0.91 9.05
N PRO A 120 12.29 1.86 9.42
CA PRO A 120 12.15 2.20 10.84
C PRO A 120 11.76 0.95 11.64
N SER A 121 12.46 0.67 12.73
CA SER A 121 12.18 -0.51 13.56
C SER A 121 10.73 -0.53 14.07
N GLU A 122 10.20 0.64 14.40
CA GLU A 122 8.81 0.80 14.84
C GLU A 122 7.81 0.38 13.74
N LEU A 123 8.14 0.65 12.47
CA LEU A 123 7.30 0.19 11.35
C LEU A 123 7.28 -1.34 11.28
N LEU A 124 8.45 -1.98 11.41
CA LEU A 124 8.51 -3.45 11.41
C LEU A 124 7.68 -4.05 12.54
N ASP A 125 7.72 -3.45 13.72
CA ASP A 125 6.90 -3.88 14.85
C ASP A 125 5.41 -3.78 14.54
N LEU A 126 4.97 -2.71 13.92
CA LEU A 126 3.57 -2.53 13.52
C LEU A 126 3.14 -3.51 12.42
N LEU A 127 4.02 -3.80 11.46
CA LEU A 127 3.73 -4.81 10.44
C LEU A 127 3.47 -6.18 11.08
N VAL A 128 4.31 -6.57 12.05
CA VAL A 128 4.12 -7.82 12.79
C VAL A 128 2.83 -7.78 13.61
N GLN A 129 2.61 -6.70 14.34
CA GLN A 129 1.44 -6.54 15.21
C GLN A 129 0.13 -6.67 14.43
N HIS A 130 0.06 -6.07 13.24
CA HIS A 130 -1.12 -6.10 12.38
C HIS A 130 -1.13 -7.23 11.37
N ARG A 131 -0.12 -8.12 11.39
CA ARG A 131 0.03 -9.24 10.45
C ARG A 131 0.04 -8.77 8.99
N ILE A 132 0.76 -7.70 8.73
CA ILE A 132 0.94 -7.16 7.39
C ILE A 132 2.20 -7.79 6.79
N GLU A 133 2.04 -8.43 5.64
CA GLU A 133 3.18 -9.02 4.92
C GLU A 133 3.97 -7.92 4.19
N LEU A 134 5.27 -8.11 4.08
CA LEU A 134 6.14 -7.20 3.34
C LEU A 134 6.50 -7.81 2.00
N ARG A 135 6.20 -7.10 0.92
CA ARG A 135 6.58 -7.50 -0.43
C ARG A 135 7.45 -6.42 -1.06
N ILE A 136 8.65 -6.80 -1.46
CA ILE A 136 9.59 -5.90 -2.14
C ILE A 136 9.79 -6.42 -3.56
N THR A 137 9.52 -5.55 -4.54
CA THR A 137 9.71 -5.86 -5.96
C THR A 137 10.68 -4.88 -6.56
N VAL A 138 11.74 -5.40 -7.19
CA VAL A 138 12.73 -4.59 -7.89
C VAL A 138 12.47 -4.74 -9.38
N LEU A 139 12.21 -3.63 -10.05
CA LEU A 139 11.88 -3.59 -11.46
C LEU A 139 13.02 -2.96 -12.26
N PRO A 140 13.38 -3.58 -13.42
CA PRO A 140 14.45 -3.05 -14.26
C PRO A 140 14.09 -1.73 -14.95
#